data_ddc02936bb2c45b69ee5b7b0909d70a2
#
_entry.id   ddc02936bb2c45b69ee5b7b0909d70a2
#
_cell.length_a   1.000
_cell.length_b   1.000
_cell.length_c   1.000
_cell.angle_alpha   90.00
_cell.angle_beta   90.00
_cell.angle_gamma   90.00
#
_symmetry.space_group_name_H-M   'P 1'
#
loop_
_entity.id
_entity.type
_entity.pdbx_description
1 polymer ?
#
loop_
_entity_poly.entity_id
_entity_poly.type
_entity_poly.pdbx_seq_one_letter_code
_entity_poly.pdbx_strand_id
1 'polypeptide(L)'
;MTEAFLCDAIRTPIGRYAGSLSSVRADDLGAVPLKALMERNKNVDWTAIDDVIYGCANQAGDDNRNVARMSLLLAGLPKDVPGSTVNRLCGSGMDAVGIAARAIKSGEAALMIAGGVESMSRAPFVMPKATSAFSRQNEVYDTTIGWRFVNPLMKKLYGVDSMPETGENVATDYNISRADQDAFALRSQQKAARAQRDGTLAQEIVGVTIAQKKGDPITVTQDEHPRETSLEALAKLKGVVRPDGTVTAGNASGVNDGAAALLLANEETAKRFGLTPRARVLGVATAGVDPRVMGIGPAPATQKLLARLGMKIDQFDVIELNEAFASQGIAVLRALGVADDDPRVNPNGGAIALGHPLGMSGARLVTTATYQLQRTQGRFALCTMCIGVGQGIAIAIERV
;
A
#
# COMPACT_ATOMS: atom_id res chain seq x y z
N MET A 1 3.01 26.68 12.36
CA MET A 1 3.11 25.84 11.15
C MET A 1 1.72 25.38 10.78
N THR A 2 1.37 25.39 9.51
CA THR A 2 0.08 24.92 9.01
C THR A 2 -0.02 23.40 9.23
N GLU A 3 -1.18 22.92 9.66
CA GLU A 3 -1.42 21.49 9.83
C GLU A 3 -2.02 20.89 8.54
N ALA A 4 -1.73 19.63 8.29
CA ALA A 4 -2.29 18.87 7.18
C ALA A 4 -3.28 17.83 7.71
N PHE A 5 -4.55 17.99 7.36
CA PHE A 5 -5.65 17.15 7.81
C PHE A 5 -6.07 16.16 6.72
N LEU A 6 -6.29 14.92 7.11
CA LEU A 6 -7.00 13.90 6.34
C LEU A 6 -8.51 14.15 6.55
N CYS A 7 -9.19 14.59 5.51
CA CYS A 7 -10.60 14.95 5.58
C CYS A 7 -11.51 13.82 5.07
N ASP A 8 -11.07 13.08 4.06
CA ASP A 8 -11.77 11.89 3.57
C ASP A 8 -10.77 10.89 3.00
N ALA A 9 -11.16 9.61 2.98
CA ALA A 9 -10.36 8.54 2.44
C ALA A 9 -11.27 7.40 1.94
N ILE A 10 -10.91 6.77 0.82
CA ILE A 10 -11.67 5.68 0.23
C ILE A 10 -10.74 4.80 -0.61
N ARG A 11 -11.07 3.52 -0.75
CA ARG A 11 -10.35 2.58 -1.59
C ARG A 11 -11.28 1.68 -2.39
N THR A 12 -10.77 1.08 -3.43
CA THR A 12 -11.44 -0.05 -4.08
C THR A 12 -11.32 -1.32 -3.21
N PRO A 13 -12.11 -2.35 -3.47
CA PRO A 13 -11.74 -3.69 -3.04
C PRO A 13 -10.38 -4.06 -3.61
N ILE A 14 -9.70 -4.99 -2.95
CA ILE A 14 -8.43 -5.55 -3.45
C ILE A 14 -8.73 -6.85 -4.20
N GLY A 15 -8.46 -6.86 -5.51
CA GLY A 15 -8.55 -8.03 -6.37
C GLY A 15 -7.31 -8.93 -6.22
N ARG A 16 -7.48 -10.23 -6.35
CA ARG A 16 -6.35 -11.15 -6.48
C ARG A 16 -5.82 -11.16 -7.93
N TYR A 17 -4.62 -11.66 -8.12
CA TYR A 17 -4.03 -11.84 -9.45
C TYR A 17 -4.95 -12.66 -10.35
N ALA A 18 -5.19 -12.15 -11.55
CA ALA A 18 -6.13 -12.71 -12.53
C ALA A 18 -7.57 -12.91 -12.01
N GLY A 19 -7.94 -12.18 -10.93
CA GLY A 19 -9.26 -12.24 -10.31
C GLY A 19 -10.25 -11.21 -10.87
N SER A 20 -11.17 -10.80 -10.02
CA SER A 20 -12.34 -9.96 -10.38
C SER A 20 -11.96 -8.61 -10.99
N LEU A 21 -10.84 -7.99 -10.58
CA LEU A 21 -10.40 -6.70 -11.08
C LEU A 21 -9.43 -6.79 -12.27
N SER A 22 -9.01 -7.98 -12.69
CA SER A 22 -7.98 -8.18 -13.72
C SER A 22 -8.32 -7.59 -15.09
N SER A 23 -9.59 -7.39 -15.40
CA SER A 23 -10.04 -6.77 -16.66
C SER A 23 -10.05 -5.24 -16.61
N VAL A 24 -9.93 -4.64 -15.42
CA VAL A 24 -9.98 -3.18 -15.23
C VAL A 24 -8.58 -2.59 -15.45
N ARG A 25 -8.47 -1.62 -16.34
CA ARG A 25 -7.22 -0.91 -16.60
C ARG A 25 -6.74 -0.15 -15.34
N ALA A 26 -5.44 -0.01 -15.16
CA ALA A 26 -4.89 0.68 -13.99
C ALA A 26 -5.35 2.15 -13.90
N ASP A 27 -5.39 2.86 -15.02
CA ASP A 27 -5.83 4.25 -15.10
C ASP A 27 -7.33 4.41 -14.77
N ASP A 28 -8.19 3.48 -15.23
CA ASP A 28 -9.62 3.43 -14.88
C ASP A 28 -9.81 3.06 -13.40
N LEU A 29 -9.05 2.09 -12.89
CA LEU A 29 -9.11 1.66 -11.50
C LEU A 29 -8.74 2.81 -10.55
N GLY A 30 -7.68 3.57 -10.88
CA GLY A 30 -7.26 4.76 -10.15
C GLY A 30 -8.30 5.88 -10.15
N ALA A 31 -9.17 5.96 -11.17
CA ALA A 31 -10.26 6.94 -11.25
C ALA A 31 -11.41 6.62 -10.28
N VAL A 32 -11.63 5.36 -9.91
CA VAL A 32 -12.78 4.96 -9.06
C VAL A 32 -12.77 5.67 -7.70
N PRO A 33 -11.70 5.64 -6.89
CA PRO A 33 -11.72 6.31 -5.60
C PRO A 33 -11.76 7.84 -5.73
N LEU A 34 -11.27 8.43 -6.83
CA LEU A 34 -11.38 9.86 -7.10
C LEU A 34 -12.83 10.27 -7.34
N LYS A 35 -13.58 9.52 -8.16
CA LYS A 35 -15.02 9.73 -8.36
C LYS A 35 -15.77 9.65 -7.04
N ALA A 36 -15.47 8.65 -6.22
CA ALA A 36 -16.10 8.47 -4.92
C ALA A 36 -15.82 9.66 -3.97
N LEU A 37 -14.61 10.21 -3.95
CA LEU A 37 -14.31 11.42 -3.18
C LEU A 37 -15.15 12.60 -3.65
N MET A 38 -15.30 12.78 -4.97
CA MET A 38 -16.12 13.86 -5.54
C MET A 38 -17.59 13.70 -5.18
N GLU A 39 -18.13 12.50 -5.25
CA GLU A 39 -19.53 12.21 -4.92
C GLU A 39 -19.84 12.41 -3.43
N ARG A 40 -18.87 12.14 -2.55
CA ARG A 40 -19.01 12.26 -1.10
C ARG A 40 -18.84 13.69 -0.62
N ASN A 41 -18.08 14.53 -1.33
CA ASN A 41 -17.69 15.88 -0.90
C ASN A 41 -18.21 16.93 -1.90
N LYS A 42 -19.53 17.01 -2.06
CA LYS A 42 -20.21 17.84 -3.07
C LYS A 42 -20.00 19.36 -2.91
N ASN A 43 -19.60 19.81 -1.72
CA ASN A 43 -19.35 21.23 -1.43
C ASN A 43 -17.94 21.68 -1.83
N VAL A 44 -17.07 20.76 -2.24
CA VAL A 44 -15.71 21.08 -2.66
C VAL A 44 -15.74 21.66 -4.07
N ASP A 45 -15.11 22.81 -4.23
CA ASP A 45 -14.75 23.32 -5.56
C ASP A 45 -13.50 22.55 -6.02
N TRP A 46 -13.70 21.59 -6.91
CA TRP A 46 -12.64 20.70 -7.40
C TRP A 46 -11.60 21.43 -8.26
N THR A 47 -11.85 22.68 -8.68
CA THR A 47 -10.83 23.52 -9.31
C THR A 47 -9.78 24.03 -8.33
N ALA A 48 -10.09 23.97 -7.03
CA ALA A 48 -9.20 24.40 -5.95
C ALA A 48 -8.17 23.31 -5.54
N ILE A 49 -8.18 22.14 -6.16
CA ILE A 49 -7.16 21.11 -5.93
C ILE A 49 -5.81 21.58 -6.48
N ASP A 50 -4.82 21.71 -5.62
CA ASP A 50 -3.47 22.12 -5.99
C ASP A 50 -2.72 21.04 -6.78
N ASP A 51 -2.83 19.76 -6.34
CA ASP A 51 -2.22 18.62 -7.06
C ASP A 51 -2.85 17.29 -6.63
N VAL A 52 -2.76 16.28 -7.51
CA VAL A 52 -3.09 14.89 -7.25
C VAL A 52 -1.83 14.04 -7.30
N ILE A 53 -1.39 13.50 -6.16
CA ILE A 53 -0.18 12.68 -6.07
C ILE A 53 -0.58 11.22 -5.90
N TYR A 54 -0.26 10.38 -6.89
CA TYR A 54 -0.52 8.94 -6.84
C TYR A 54 0.78 8.13 -6.83
N GLY A 55 0.82 7.13 -5.95
CA GLY A 55 1.83 6.09 -5.98
C GLY A 55 1.51 5.03 -7.04
N CYS A 56 2.52 4.65 -7.83
CA CYS A 56 2.46 3.51 -8.75
C CYS A 56 3.88 2.97 -8.96
N ALA A 57 4.06 1.65 -8.80
CA ALA A 57 5.37 1.04 -8.86
C ALA A 57 5.76 0.58 -10.27
N ASN A 58 4.84 0.01 -11.05
CA ASN A 58 5.19 -0.59 -12.34
C ASN A 58 5.41 0.45 -13.44
N GLN A 59 4.40 1.21 -13.81
CA GLN A 59 4.42 2.26 -14.85
C GLN A 59 4.84 1.78 -16.25
N ALA A 60 4.76 0.48 -16.54
CA ALA A 60 5.16 -0.11 -17.81
C ALA A 60 3.98 -0.42 -18.74
N GLY A 61 2.76 -0.53 -18.20
CA GLY A 61 1.56 -0.90 -18.93
C GLY A 61 0.51 0.21 -19.01
N ASP A 62 -0.72 -0.10 -18.62
CA ASP A 62 -1.85 0.84 -18.58
C ASP A 62 -1.63 2.01 -17.60
N ASP A 63 -0.67 1.86 -16.72
CA ASP A 63 -0.18 2.81 -15.72
C ASP A 63 0.97 3.71 -16.22
N ASN A 64 1.30 3.65 -17.52
CA ASN A 64 2.37 4.43 -18.10
C ASN A 64 2.06 5.93 -18.18
N ARG A 65 3.05 6.72 -18.54
CA ARG A 65 3.05 8.17 -18.70
C ARG A 65 2.88 8.95 -17.40
N ASN A 66 1.77 8.97 -16.79
CA ASN A 66 1.45 9.60 -15.51
C ASN A 66 0.05 9.15 -15.11
N VAL A 67 -0.02 8.00 -14.45
CA VAL A 67 -1.30 7.39 -14.10
C VAL A 67 -2.14 8.30 -13.18
N ALA A 68 -1.52 9.11 -12.31
CA ALA A 68 -2.23 10.10 -11.50
C ALA A 68 -3.03 11.07 -12.38
N ARG A 69 -2.34 11.68 -13.37
CA ARG A 69 -2.99 12.62 -14.29
C ARG A 69 -4.06 11.95 -15.16
N MET A 70 -3.79 10.74 -15.64
CA MET A 70 -4.78 9.99 -16.42
C MET A 70 -6.01 9.65 -15.59
N SER A 71 -5.84 9.13 -14.39
CA SER A 71 -6.94 8.77 -13.48
C SER A 71 -7.80 9.96 -13.09
N LEU A 72 -7.20 11.13 -12.78
CA LEU A 72 -7.98 12.31 -12.42
C LEU A 72 -8.84 12.83 -13.59
N LEU A 73 -8.32 12.79 -14.82
CA LEU A 73 -9.09 13.16 -16.00
C LEU A 73 -10.23 12.18 -16.28
N LEU A 74 -9.97 10.87 -16.15
CA LEU A 74 -10.98 9.81 -16.29
C LEU A 74 -12.03 9.86 -15.17
N ALA A 75 -11.66 10.35 -13.98
CA ALA A 75 -12.57 10.59 -12.89
C ALA A 75 -13.51 11.78 -13.16
N GLY A 76 -13.16 12.69 -14.07
CA GLY A 76 -13.91 13.92 -14.36
C GLY A 76 -13.51 15.11 -13.49
N LEU A 77 -12.34 15.07 -12.85
CA LEU A 77 -11.76 16.25 -12.21
C LEU A 77 -11.46 17.33 -13.27
N PRO A 78 -11.50 18.62 -12.92
CA PRO A 78 -11.20 19.70 -13.86
C PRO A 78 -9.84 19.53 -14.53
N LYS A 79 -9.77 19.84 -15.83
CA LYS A 79 -8.52 19.69 -16.63
C LYS A 79 -7.36 20.58 -16.13
N ASP A 80 -7.68 21.60 -15.36
CA ASP A 80 -6.70 22.53 -14.82
C ASP A 80 -6.01 21.97 -13.57
N VAL A 81 -6.55 20.92 -12.95
CA VAL A 81 -5.95 20.22 -11.81
C VAL A 81 -4.75 19.39 -12.29
N PRO A 82 -3.54 19.63 -11.81
CA PRO A 82 -2.36 18.85 -12.19
C PRO A 82 -2.37 17.47 -11.51
N GLY A 83 -1.44 16.61 -11.89
CA GLY A 83 -1.25 15.32 -11.25
C GLY A 83 0.17 14.81 -11.43
N SER A 84 0.69 14.11 -10.44
CA SER A 84 2.04 13.54 -10.43
C SER A 84 2.04 12.10 -9.94
N THR A 85 2.79 11.24 -10.61
CA THR A 85 2.98 9.85 -10.21
C THR A 85 4.35 9.70 -9.55
N VAL A 86 4.36 9.12 -8.33
CA VAL A 86 5.58 8.88 -7.57
C VAL A 86 5.85 7.38 -7.44
N ASN A 87 7.12 7.01 -7.49
CA ASN A 87 7.57 5.63 -7.34
C ASN A 87 8.58 5.50 -6.20
N ARG A 88 8.13 4.90 -5.11
CA ARG A 88 8.93 4.34 -4.02
C ARG A 88 8.56 2.87 -3.84
N LEU A 89 8.40 2.14 -4.95
CA LEU A 89 7.92 0.75 -4.97
C LEU A 89 6.71 0.56 -4.05
N CYS A 90 6.75 -0.43 -3.15
CA CYS A 90 5.65 -0.71 -2.21
C CYS A 90 5.19 0.50 -1.39
N GLY A 91 6.10 1.43 -1.05
CA GLY A 91 5.83 2.62 -0.24
C GLY A 91 5.25 3.82 -0.99
N SER A 92 5.02 3.70 -2.31
CA SER A 92 4.64 4.83 -3.17
C SER A 92 3.37 5.56 -2.69
N GLY A 93 2.32 4.83 -2.33
CA GLY A 93 1.08 5.44 -1.84
C GLY A 93 1.23 6.17 -0.51
N MET A 94 2.03 5.65 0.42
CA MET A 94 2.31 6.34 1.69
C MET A 94 3.20 7.57 1.46
N ASP A 95 4.16 7.49 0.54
CA ASP A 95 4.99 8.64 0.17
C ASP A 95 4.16 9.75 -0.50
N ALA A 96 3.18 9.38 -1.34
CA ALA A 96 2.22 10.32 -1.92
C ALA A 96 1.47 11.10 -0.82
N VAL A 97 0.95 10.42 0.21
CA VAL A 97 0.31 11.07 1.38
C VAL A 97 1.32 11.97 2.11
N GLY A 98 2.56 11.51 2.26
CA GLY A 98 3.64 12.27 2.89
C GLY A 98 4.03 13.54 2.10
N ILE A 99 4.06 13.46 0.76
CA ILE A 99 4.33 14.61 -0.12
C ILE A 99 3.22 15.64 0.01
N ALA A 100 1.95 15.22 -0.11
CA ALA A 100 0.80 16.10 0.05
C ALA A 100 0.77 16.79 1.42
N ALA A 101 1.00 16.02 2.49
CA ALA A 101 1.04 16.59 3.84
C ALA A 101 2.18 17.60 4.02
N ARG A 102 3.36 17.37 3.41
CA ARG A 102 4.48 18.33 3.45
C ARG A 102 4.17 19.60 2.66
N ALA A 103 3.59 19.50 1.47
CA ALA A 103 3.17 20.65 0.67
C ALA A 103 2.17 21.53 1.41
N ILE A 104 1.19 20.93 2.08
CA ILE A 104 0.22 21.68 2.91
C ILE A 104 0.92 22.33 4.12
N LYS A 105 1.78 21.59 4.82
CA LYS A 105 2.50 22.13 6.00
C LYS A 105 3.49 23.24 5.67
N SER A 106 4.09 23.23 4.47
CA SER A 106 4.96 24.31 3.99
C SER A 106 4.19 25.54 3.52
N GLY A 107 2.88 25.43 3.27
CA GLY A 107 2.05 26.51 2.73
C GLY A 107 2.09 26.61 1.20
N GLU A 108 2.70 25.63 0.51
CA GLU A 108 2.72 25.56 -0.97
C GLU A 108 1.40 25.06 -1.54
N ALA A 109 0.61 24.33 -0.74
CA ALA A 109 -0.70 23.80 -1.11
C ALA A 109 -1.71 23.99 0.03
N ALA A 110 -2.99 24.03 -0.31
CA ALA A 110 -4.10 24.15 0.63
C ALA A 110 -5.06 22.94 0.58
N LEU A 111 -5.22 22.33 -0.60
CA LEU A 111 -6.11 21.20 -0.86
C LEU A 111 -5.46 20.24 -1.83
N MET A 112 -5.26 18.99 -1.43
CA MET A 112 -4.59 17.98 -2.24
C MET A 112 -5.31 16.63 -2.20
N ILE A 113 -5.16 15.86 -3.26
CA ILE A 113 -5.50 14.44 -3.23
C ILE A 113 -4.19 13.64 -3.26
N ALA A 114 -4.08 12.66 -2.38
CA ALA A 114 -2.98 11.69 -2.38
C ALA A 114 -3.54 10.27 -2.40
N GLY A 115 -2.80 9.35 -3.00
CA GLY A 115 -3.28 7.98 -3.07
C GLY A 115 -2.32 7.07 -3.81
N GLY A 116 -2.87 6.09 -4.50
CA GLY A 116 -2.09 5.21 -5.36
C GLY A 116 -2.93 4.12 -6.00
N VAL A 117 -2.36 3.52 -7.03
CA VAL A 117 -2.97 2.45 -7.81
C VAL A 117 -1.89 1.45 -8.22
N GLU A 118 -2.28 0.19 -8.26
CA GLU A 118 -1.50 -0.86 -8.90
C GLU A 118 -2.46 -1.88 -9.51
N SER A 119 -2.21 -2.28 -10.76
CA SER A 119 -2.82 -3.46 -11.36
C SER A 119 -1.71 -4.43 -11.74
N MET A 120 -1.41 -5.35 -10.83
CA MET A 120 -0.36 -6.35 -11.06
C MET A 120 -0.83 -7.44 -12.02
N SER A 121 -2.15 -7.67 -12.14
CA SER A 121 -2.73 -8.58 -13.14
C SER A 121 -2.51 -8.09 -14.58
N ARG A 122 -2.36 -6.78 -14.78
CA ARG A 122 -2.19 -6.17 -16.10
C ARG A 122 -0.76 -5.70 -16.37
N ALA A 123 0.17 -6.05 -15.49
CA ALA A 123 1.58 -5.78 -15.70
C ALA A 123 2.06 -6.43 -17.01
N PRO A 124 2.61 -5.67 -17.97
CA PRO A 124 2.93 -6.20 -19.29
C PRO A 124 4.24 -6.97 -19.31
N PHE A 125 4.41 -7.77 -20.35
CA PHE A 125 5.73 -8.20 -20.77
C PHE A 125 6.48 -7.04 -21.41
N VAL A 126 7.78 -6.93 -21.12
CA VAL A 126 8.67 -5.92 -21.71
C VAL A 126 9.91 -6.58 -22.31
N MET A 127 10.46 -5.92 -23.30
CA MET A 127 11.54 -6.42 -24.12
C MET A 127 12.58 -5.30 -24.34
N PRO A 128 13.88 -5.54 -24.10
CA PRO A 128 14.90 -4.56 -24.41
C PRO A 128 15.06 -4.37 -25.91
N LYS A 129 15.61 -3.24 -26.30
CA LYS A 129 16.10 -3.06 -27.68
C LYS A 129 17.36 -3.89 -27.89
N ALA A 130 17.53 -4.39 -29.11
CA ALA A 130 18.77 -5.06 -29.50
C ALA A 130 19.97 -4.11 -29.34
N THR A 131 21.06 -4.61 -28.80
CA THR A 131 22.31 -3.86 -28.57
C THR A 131 23.27 -3.96 -29.75
N SER A 132 22.99 -4.85 -30.72
CA SER A 132 23.77 -5.05 -31.94
C SER A 132 22.88 -5.18 -33.16
N ALA A 133 23.39 -4.81 -34.33
CA ALA A 133 22.69 -5.04 -35.60
C ALA A 133 22.52 -6.54 -35.85
N PHE A 134 21.42 -6.92 -36.49
CA PHE A 134 21.08 -8.30 -36.82
C PHE A 134 21.09 -9.29 -35.64
N SER A 135 20.79 -8.80 -34.44
CA SER A 135 20.66 -9.65 -33.25
C SER A 135 19.68 -10.80 -33.51
N ARG A 136 20.08 -12.02 -33.13
CA ARG A 136 19.26 -13.24 -33.22
C ARG A 136 18.73 -13.69 -31.86
N GLN A 137 18.96 -12.87 -30.81
CA GLN A 137 18.51 -13.13 -29.44
C GLN A 137 17.67 -11.96 -28.95
N ASN A 138 16.67 -12.28 -28.14
CA ASN A 138 15.84 -11.33 -27.45
C ASN A 138 15.37 -11.91 -26.12
N GLU A 139 15.26 -11.04 -25.13
CA GLU A 139 14.76 -11.40 -23.80
C GLU A 139 13.42 -10.73 -23.57
N VAL A 140 12.48 -11.46 -22.97
CA VAL A 140 11.17 -10.95 -22.57
C VAL A 140 11.05 -11.08 -21.07
N TYR A 141 10.70 -10.02 -20.39
CA TYR A 141 10.55 -9.97 -18.94
C TYR A 141 9.08 -9.74 -18.58
N ASP A 142 8.57 -10.53 -17.63
CA ASP A 142 7.32 -10.27 -16.94
C ASP A 142 7.55 -9.15 -15.91
N THR A 143 6.72 -8.10 -15.95
CA THR A 143 6.84 -6.97 -15.03
C THR A 143 5.91 -7.05 -13.83
N THR A 144 5.18 -8.15 -13.66
CA THR A 144 4.26 -8.39 -12.54
C THR A 144 4.97 -8.27 -11.19
N ILE A 145 6.11 -8.94 -11.07
CA ILE A 145 6.94 -8.94 -9.86
C ILE A 145 8.39 -9.31 -10.24
N GLY A 146 9.35 -8.80 -9.47
CA GLY A 146 10.75 -9.19 -9.63
C GLY A 146 11.57 -8.23 -10.49
N TRP A 147 12.80 -8.67 -10.77
CA TRP A 147 13.80 -7.88 -11.47
C TRP A 147 13.67 -7.99 -12.99
N ARG A 148 13.89 -6.86 -13.65
CA ARG A 148 14.01 -6.77 -15.11
C ARG A 148 15.14 -5.79 -15.47
N PHE A 149 15.79 -5.98 -16.62
CA PHE A 149 16.90 -5.12 -17.07
C PHE A 149 17.97 -4.92 -15.98
N VAL A 150 18.39 -6.02 -15.36
CA VAL A 150 19.30 -6.03 -14.22
C VAL A 150 20.61 -5.32 -14.55
N ASN A 151 20.96 -4.29 -13.78
CA ASN A 151 22.26 -3.64 -13.86
C ASN A 151 23.34 -4.58 -13.28
N PRO A 152 24.39 -4.95 -14.07
CA PRO A 152 25.43 -5.89 -13.62
C PRO A 152 26.18 -5.44 -12.36
N LEU A 153 26.43 -4.12 -12.22
CA LEU A 153 27.10 -3.58 -11.03
C LEU A 153 26.20 -3.67 -9.80
N MET A 154 24.91 -3.36 -9.94
CA MET A 154 23.93 -3.51 -8.87
C MET A 154 23.85 -4.97 -8.38
N LYS A 155 23.79 -5.93 -9.33
CA LYS A 155 23.84 -7.36 -9.02
C LYS A 155 25.09 -7.77 -8.27
N LYS A 156 26.24 -7.24 -8.69
CA LYS A 156 27.54 -7.55 -8.06
C LYS A 156 27.65 -7.00 -6.64
N LEU A 157 27.15 -5.78 -6.39
CA LEU A 157 27.32 -5.07 -5.11
C LEU A 157 26.27 -5.44 -4.06
N TYR A 158 25.02 -5.64 -4.48
CA TYR A 158 23.86 -5.76 -3.57
C TYR A 158 23.00 -7.00 -3.81
N GLY A 159 23.31 -7.80 -4.84
CA GLY A 159 22.46 -8.90 -5.25
C GLY A 159 21.18 -8.43 -5.96
N VAL A 160 20.37 -9.39 -6.37
CA VAL A 160 19.06 -9.21 -6.99
C VAL A 160 18.10 -10.30 -6.49
N ASP A 161 18.11 -10.52 -5.20
CA ASP A 161 17.24 -11.52 -4.57
C ASP A 161 15.78 -11.25 -4.93
N SER A 162 15.03 -12.29 -5.21
CA SER A 162 13.59 -12.19 -5.39
C SER A 162 12.91 -11.75 -4.07
N MET A 163 11.72 -11.22 -4.14
CA MET A 163 11.02 -10.78 -2.93
C MET A 163 10.86 -11.90 -1.89
N PRO A 164 10.46 -13.15 -2.26
CA PRO A 164 10.42 -14.25 -1.29
C PRO A 164 11.80 -14.60 -0.69
N GLU A 165 12.89 -14.50 -1.47
CA GLU A 165 14.26 -14.69 -0.95
C GLU A 165 14.59 -13.65 0.13
N THR A 166 14.22 -12.38 -0.06
CA THR A 166 14.42 -11.37 1.01
C THR A 166 13.62 -11.71 2.26
N GLY A 167 12.44 -12.33 2.14
CA GLY A 167 11.66 -12.86 3.26
C GLY A 167 12.37 -14.00 4.00
N GLU A 168 13.01 -14.92 3.27
CA GLU A 168 13.84 -16.00 3.85
C GLU A 168 15.11 -15.44 4.53
N ASN A 169 15.74 -14.43 3.92
CA ASN A 169 16.91 -13.78 4.53
C ASN A 169 16.55 -13.15 5.88
N VAL A 170 15.42 -12.46 5.96
CA VAL A 170 14.93 -11.91 7.23
C VAL A 170 14.60 -13.02 8.22
N ALA A 171 13.93 -14.11 7.80
CA ALA A 171 13.64 -15.23 8.68
C ALA A 171 14.90 -15.81 9.28
N THR A 172 15.97 -15.96 8.49
CA THR A 172 17.27 -16.49 8.91
C THR A 172 18.00 -15.53 9.84
N ASP A 173 18.17 -14.27 9.42
CA ASP A 173 18.99 -13.28 10.14
C ASP A 173 18.36 -12.87 11.49
N TYR A 174 17.02 -12.92 11.58
CA TYR A 174 16.27 -12.55 12.80
C TYR A 174 15.71 -13.77 13.54
N ASN A 175 16.07 -14.99 13.17
CA ASN A 175 15.66 -16.25 13.82
C ASN A 175 14.11 -16.37 13.93
N ILE A 176 13.38 -16.10 12.85
CA ILE A 176 11.92 -16.23 12.82
C ILE A 176 11.55 -17.63 12.34
N SER A 177 10.94 -18.41 13.22
CA SER A 177 10.56 -19.78 12.90
C SER A 177 9.39 -19.85 11.89
N ARG A 178 9.29 -20.98 11.19
CA ARG A 178 8.14 -21.26 10.32
C ARG A 178 6.82 -21.26 11.12
N ALA A 179 6.82 -21.80 12.32
CA ALA A 179 5.65 -21.86 13.19
C ALA A 179 5.17 -20.45 13.59
N ASP A 180 6.10 -19.53 13.93
CA ASP A 180 5.75 -18.13 14.21
C ASP A 180 5.13 -17.45 12.99
N GLN A 181 5.71 -17.68 11.81
CA GLN A 181 5.21 -17.13 10.55
C GLN A 181 3.79 -17.62 10.22
N ASP A 182 3.53 -18.90 10.36
CA ASP A 182 2.20 -19.48 10.10
C ASP A 182 1.17 -19.00 11.14
N ALA A 183 1.55 -18.87 12.41
CA ALA A 183 0.68 -18.32 13.45
C ALA A 183 0.34 -16.84 13.20
N PHE A 184 1.30 -16.04 12.75
CA PHE A 184 1.09 -14.65 12.37
C PHE A 184 0.12 -14.54 11.16
N ALA A 185 0.33 -15.35 10.14
CA ALA A 185 -0.51 -15.39 8.95
C ALA A 185 -1.95 -15.81 9.28
N LEU A 186 -2.13 -16.82 10.13
CA LEU A 186 -3.45 -17.24 10.57
C LEU A 186 -4.19 -16.11 11.29
N ARG A 187 -3.51 -15.37 12.19
CA ARG A 187 -4.13 -14.21 12.88
C ARG A 187 -4.55 -13.13 11.89
N SER A 188 -3.74 -12.84 10.86
CA SER A 188 -4.09 -11.89 9.82
C SER A 188 -5.38 -12.29 9.09
N GLN A 189 -5.48 -13.57 8.66
CA GLN A 189 -6.68 -14.10 8.01
C GLN A 189 -7.92 -14.04 8.92
N GLN A 190 -7.80 -14.41 10.19
CA GLN A 190 -8.90 -14.37 11.16
C GLN A 190 -9.40 -12.94 11.39
N LYS A 191 -8.49 -11.96 11.51
CA LYS A 191 -8.82 -10.54 11.67
C LYS A 191 -9.53 -10.00 10.43
N ALA A 192 -9.05 -10.32 9.22
CA ALA A 192 -9.66 -9.90 7.97
C ALA A 192 -11.05 -10.53 7.77
N ALA A 193 -11.19 -11.82 8.01
CA ALA A 193 -12.48 -12.52 7.91
C ALA A 193 -13.53 -11.94 8.87
N ARG A 194 -13.13 -11.60 10.10
CA ARG A 194 -14.00 -10.90 11.05
C ARG A 194 -14.41 -9.54 10.52
N ALA A 195 -13.43 -8.69 10.14
CA ALA A 195 -13.67 -7.33 9.69
C ALA A 195 -14.49 -7.25 8.39
N GLN A 196 -14.39 -8.28 7.54
CA GLN A 196 -15.22 -8.40 6.34
C GLN A 196 -16.66 -8.80 6.70
N ARG A 197 -16.83 -9.76 7.61
CA ARG A 197 -18.14 -10.26 8.04
C ARG A 197 -18.96 -9.23 8.83
N ASP A 198 -18.31 -8.42 9.68
CA ASP A 198 -18.97 -7.40 10.49
C ASP A 198 -19.14 -6.05 9.77
N GLY A 199 -18.73 -5.97 8.49
CA GLY A 199 -18.88 -4.77 7.66
C GLY A 199 -17.85 -3.67 7.95
N THR A 200 -16.85 -3.92 8.79
CA THR A 200 -15.80 -2.95 9.11
C THR A 200 -15.05 -2.49 7.87
N LEU A 201 -14.61 -3.41 7.02
CA LEU A 201 -13.89 -3.09 5.78
C LEU A 201 -14.79 -2.41 4.74
N ALA A 202 -16.08 -2.71 4.72
CA ALA A 202 -17.03 -2.10 3.79
C ALA A 202 -17.14 -0.58 3.95
N GLN A 203 -16.83 -0.02 5.12
CA GLN A 203 -16.88 1.42 5.39
C GLN A 203 -15.83 2.21 4.59
N GLU A 204 -14.72 1.60 4.25
CA GLU A 204 -13.62 2.24 3.52
C GLU A 204 -13.58 1.85 2.02
N ILE A 205 -14.53 1.02 1.54
CA ILE A 205 -14.55 0.47 0.19
C ILE A 205 -15.62 1.15 -0.66
N VAL A 206 -15.23 1.57 -1.88
CA VAL A 206 -16.14 1.90 -2.98
C VAL A 206 -16.14 0.76 -3.98
N GLY A 207 -17.34 0.32 -4.41
CA GLY A 207 -17.47 -0.75 -5.38
C GLY A 207 -16.89 -0.38 -6.76
N VAL A 208 -16.33 -1.38 -7.43
CA VAL A 208 -15.85 -1.26 -8.82
C VAL A 208 -16.86 -1.93 -9.75
N THR A 209 -17.53 -1.14 -10.58
CA THR A 209 -18.50 -1.63 -11.55
C THR A 209 -17.80 -1.97 -12.86
N ILE A 210 -17.93 -3.21 -13.31
CA ILE A 210 -17.27 -3.76 -14.49
C ILE A 210 -18.33 -4.10 -15.52
N ALA A 211 -18.30 -3.41 -16.66
CA ALA A 211 -19.18 -3.68 -17.79
C ALA A 211 -18.92 -5.09 -18.33
N GLN A 212 -19.99 -5.82 -18.62
CA GLN A 212 -19.90 -7.15 -19.22
C GLN A 212 -20.14 -7.07 -20.73
N LYS A 213 -19.50 -7.96 -21.48
CA LYS A 213 -19.77 -8.07 -22.93
C LYS A 213 -21.22 -8.43 -23.24
N LYS A 214 -21.85 -9.17 -22.33
CA LYS A 214 -23.27 -9.56 -22.38
C LYS A 214 -23.80 -9.58 -20.94
N GLY A 215 -25.04 -9.10 -20.74
CA GLY A 215 -25.68 -9.04 -19.42
C GLY A 215 -25.41 -7.75 -18.66
N ASP A 216 -25.84 -7.72 -17.40
CA ASP A 216 -25.71 -6.55 -16.53
C ASP A 216 -24.27 -6.38 -16.03
N PRO A 217 -23.83 -5.15 -15.72
CA PRO A 217 -22.54 -4.90 -15.09
C PRO A 217 -22.42 -5.62 -13.76
N ILE A 218 -21.21 -6.09 -13.42
CA ILE A 218 -20.90 -6.70 -12.13
C ILE A 218 -20.22 -5.64 -11.27
N THR A 219 -20.67 -5.48 -10.01
CA THR A 219 -20.02 -4.59 -9.05
C THR A 219 -19.28 -5.42 -8.00
N VAL A 220 -17.96 -5.27 -7.97
CA VAL A 220 -17.08 -5.88 -6.97
C VAL A 220 -17.03 -4.96 -5.76
N THR A 221 -17.42 -5.46 -4.57
CA THR A 221 -17.58 -4.65 -3.34
C THR A 221 -16.79 -5.19 -2.15
N GLN A 222 -16.10 -6.31 -2.29
CA GLN A 222 -15.35 -6.97 -1.21
C GLN A 222 -13.94 -7.33 -1.65
N ASP A 223 -13.01 -7.31 -0.69
CA ASP A 223 -11.67 -7.82 -0.90
C ASP A 223 -11.73 -9.32 -1.23
N GLU A 224 -11.05 -9.70 -2.31
CA GLU A 224 -11.14 -11.05 -2.89
C GLU A 224 -10.07 -12.01 -2.34
N HIS A 225 -9.02 -11.47 -1.72
CA HIS A 225 -7.85 -12.25 -1.30
C HIS A 225 -8.03 -13.03 0.02
N PRO A 226 -8.84 -12.59 1.02
CA PRO A 226 -9.04 -13.31 2.27
C PRO A 226 -9.51 -14.75 2.03
N ARG A 227 -8.98 -15.69 2.80
CA ARG A 227 -9.28 -17.12 2.68
C ARG A 227 -9.32 -17.82 4.04
N GLU A 228 -10.18 -18.80 4.18
CA GLU A 228 -10.18 -19.68 5.35
C GLU A 228 -8.94 -20.56 5.36
N THR A 229 -8.31 -20.68 6.52
CA THR A 229 -7.12 -21.51 6.72
C THR A 229 -6.99 -21.96 8.19
N SER A 230 -6.08 -22.88 8.45
CA SER A 230 -5.71 -23.34 9.79
C SER A 230 -4.19 -23.54 9.90
N LEU A 231 -3.66 -23.71 11.12
CA LEU A 231 -2.22 -24.00 11.30
C LEU A 231 -1.83 -25.29 10.59
N GLU A 232 -2.70 -26.32 10.62
CA GLU A 232 -2.46 -27.60 9.96
C GLU A 232 -2.43 -27.46 8.43
N ALA A 233 -3.25 -26.59 7.86
CA ALA A 233 -3.27 -26.30 6.43
C ALA A 233 -2.01 -25.51 6.01
N LEU A 234 -1.65 -24.49 6.79
CA LEU A 234 -0.44 -23.68 6.57
C LEU A 234 0.83 -24.52 6.66
N ALA A 235 0.95 -25.39 7.66
CA ALA A 235 2.12 -26.26 7.87
C ALA A 235 2.40 -27.20 6.70
N LYS A 236 1.37 -27.57 5.91
CA LYS A 236 1.50 -28.45 4.71
C LYS A 236 2.05 -27.70 3.48
N LEU A 237 2.08 -26.37 3.49
CA LEU A 237 2.54 -25.58 2.35
C LEU A 237 4.06 -25.70 2.21
N LYS A 238 4.52 -25.85 0.97
CA LYS A 238 5.95 -25.89 0.65
C LYS A 238 6.52 -24.48 0.60
N GLY A 239 7.82 -24.36 0.90
CA GLY A 239 8.56 -23.11 0.68
C GLY A 239 8.51 -22.69 -0.79
N VAL A 240 8.36 -21.38 -1.03
CA VAL A 240 8.28 -20.85 -2.42
C VAL A 240 9.65 -20.57 -3.02
N VAL A 241 10.70 -20.46 -2.20
CA VAL A 241 12.08 -20.23 -2.64
C VAL A 241 12.84 -21.57 -2.75
N ARG A 242 12.73 -22.38 -1.71
CA ARG A 242 13.41 -23.68 -1.59
C ARG A 242 12.52 -24.66 -0.81
N PRO A 243 12.68 -25.96 -1.01
CA PRO A 243 11.79 -26.98 -0.41
C PRO A 243 11.75 -26.92 1.13
N ASP A 244 12.85 -26.59 1.77
CA ASP A 244 13.03 -26.45 3.23
C ASP A 244 12.86 -24.99 3.70
N GLY A 245 12.41 -24.09 2.82
CA GLY A 245 12.19 -22.68 3.15
C GLY A 245 10.99 -22.46 4.07
N THR A 246 11.00 -21.31 4.72
CA THR A 246 9.99 -20.92 5.70
C THR A 246 8.91 -20.03 5.11
N VAL A 247 9.21 -19.29 4.04
CA VAL A 247 8.27 -18.44 3.31
C VAL A 247 7.42 -19.28 2.37
N THR A 248 6.12 -19.20 2.51
CA THR A 248 5.14 -19.96 1.73
C THR A 248 4.06 -19.06 1.15
N ALA A 249 3.24 -19.57 0.24
CA ALA A 249 2.06 -18.87 -0.26
C ALA A 249 1.02 -18.57 0.84
N GLY A 250 1.13 -19.19 2.01
CA GLY A 250 0.23 -18.98 3.14
C GLY A 250 0.64 -17.86 4.09
N ASN A 251 1.94 -17.54 4.14
CA ASN A 251 2.52 -16.56 5.06
C ASN A 251 3.23 -15.38 4.36
N ALA A 252 2.94 -15.19 3.07
CA ALA A 252 3.34 -14.07 2.25
C ALA A 252 2.11 -13.34 1.70
N SER A 253 2.24 -12.04 1.41
CA SER A 253 1.23 -11.27 0.71
C SER A 253 1.05 -11.77 -0.73
N GLY A 254 -0.11 -11.48 -1.31
CA GLY A 254 -0.40 -11.82 -2.70
C GLY A 254 0.07 -10.78 -3.70
N VAL A 255 -0.09 -11.14 -4.97
CA VAL A 255 -0.04 -10.25 -6.15
C VAL A 255 -1.45 -9.78 -6.39
N ASN A 256 -1.70 -8.46 -6.41
CA ASN A 256 -3.03 -7.91 -6.27
C ASN A 256 -3.24 -6.64 -7.12
N ASP A 257 -4.53 -6.30 -7.29
CA ASP A 257 -5.01 -5.10 -7.97
C ASP A 257 -5.79 -4.22 -7.01
N GLY A 258 -5.63 -2.90 -7.08
CA GLY A 258 -6.38 -1.98 -6.22
C GLY A 258 -5.96 -0.52 -6.36
N ALA A 259 -6.81 0.37 -5.86
CA ALA A 259 -6.58 1.82 -5.81
C ALA A 259 -7.13 2.43 -4.52
N ALA A 260 -6.52 3.52 -4.06
CA ALA A 260 -6.99 4.31 -2.92
C ALA A 260 -6.73 5.80 -3.14
N ALA A 261 -7.60 6.65 -2.57
CA ALA A 261 -7.45 8.09 -2.59
C ALA A 261 -7.85 8.72 -1.25
N LEU A 262 -7.10 9.73 -0.83
CA LEU A 262 -7.30 10.49 0.39
C LEU A 262 -7.34 11.99 0.03
N LEU A 263 -8.29 12.71 0.63
CA LEU A 263 -8.42 14.16 0.51
C LEU A 263 -7.74 14.82 1.70
N LEU A 264 -6.75 15.66 1.43
CA LEU A 264 -6.00 16.39 2.44
C LEU A 264 -6.24 17.90 2.28
N ALA A 265 -6.40 18.60 3.41
CA ALA A 265 -6.58 20.05 3.43
C ALA A 265 -5.87 20.69 4.64
N ASN A 266 -5.57 21.97 4.53
CA ASN A 266 -5.30 22.80 5.71
C ASN A 266 -6.61 23.15 6.44
N GLU A 267 -6.53 23.72 7.63
CA GLU A 267 -7.71 24.04 8.46
C GLU A 267 -8.66 25.05 7.79
N GLU A 268 -8.11 26.08 7.18
CA GLU A 268 -8.88 27.13 6.50
C GLU A 268 -9.69 26.58 5.34
N THR A 269 -9.04 25.76 4.49
CA THR A 269 -9.67 25.15 3.33
C THR A 269 -10.69 24.08 3.75
N ALA A 270 -10.41 23.30 4.79
CA ALA A 270 -11.37 22.37 5.36
C ALA A 270 -12.65 23.10 5.82
N LYS A 271 -12.50 24.20 6.56
CA LYS A 271 -13.64 25.04 6.97
C LYS A 271 -14.38 25.65 5.77
N ARG A 272 -13.65 26.19 4.79
CA ARG A 272 -14.22 26.80 3.58
C ARG A 272 -15.13 25.86 2.80
N PHE A 273 -14.74 24.60 2.67
CA PHE A 273 -15.51 23.60 1.93
C PHE A 273 -16.39 22.70 2.81
N GLY A 274 -16.47 22.95 4.10
CA GLY A 274 -17.26 22.14 5.04
C GLY A 274 -16.76 20.71 5.17
N LEU A 275 -15.46 20.50 4.96
CA LEU A 275 -14.82 19.20 5.17
C LEU A 275 -14.62 18.95 6.67
N THR A 276 -14.83 17.71 7.08
CA THR A 276 -14.60 17.29 8.47
C THR A 276 -13.21 16.67 8.59
N PRO A 277 -12.24 17.31 9.25
CA PRO A 277 -10.97 16.68 9.57
C PRO A 277 -11.18 15.41 10.39
N ARG A 278 -10.59 14.30 9.94
CA ARG A 278 -10.66 13.01 10.64
C ARG A 278 -9.39 12.70 11.41
N ALA A 279 -8.26 13.07 10.81
CA ALA A 279 -6.95 12.95 11.44
C ALA A 279 -6.01 14.00 10.89
N ARG A 280 -4.93 14.30 11.63
CA ARG A 280 -3.82 15.14 11.12
C ARG A 280 -2.56 14.31 10.96
N VAL A 281 -1.78 14.63 9.95
CA VAL A 281 -0.48 13.98 9.72
C VAL A 281 0.57 14.60 10.64
N LEU A 282 1.08 13.83 11.60
CA LEU A 282 2.12 14.30 12.52
C LEU A 282 3.48 14.36 11.83
N GLY A 283 3.84 13.33 11.10
CA GLY A 283 5.12 13.26 10.41
C GLY A 283 5.29 12.00 9.56
N VAL A 284 6.30 12.03 8.70
CA VAL A 284 6.71 10.93 7.83
C VAL A 284 8.22 10.77 7.88
N ALA A 285 8.71 9.54 7.95
CA ALA A 285 10.13 9.24 7.86
C ALA A 285 10.41 8.04 6.96
N THR A 286 11.57 8.06 6.32
CA THR A 286 12.10 6.96 5.52
C THR A 286 13.48 6.55 6.02
N ALA A 287 13.85 5.31 5.80
CA ALA A 287 15.18 4.78 6.10
C ALA A 287 15.62 3.80 5.00
N GLY A 288 16.92 3.72 4.75
CA GLY A 288 17.54 2.70 3.93
C GLY A 288 18.08 1.55 4.79
N VAL A 289 18.07 0.35 4.23
CA VAL A 289 18.67 -0.88 4.80
C VAL A 289 19.33 -1.70 3.68
N ASP A 290 20.05 -2.74 4.03
CA ASP A 290 20.61 -3.66 3.03
C ASP A 290 19.46 -4.26 2.18
N PRO A 291 19.54 -4.20 0.82
CA PRO A 291 18.53 -4.74 -0.08
C PRO A 291 18.15 -6.20 0.19
N ARG A 292 19.09 -7.06 0.57
CA ARG A 292 18.84 -8.47 0.86
C ARG A 292 17.91 -8.72 2.05
N VAL A 293 17.83 -7.75 2.97
CA VAL A 293 16.95 -7.79 4.15
C VAL A 293 15.99 -6.60 4.16
N MET A 294 15.49 -6.19 3.00
CA MET A 294 14.59 -5.04 2.84
C MET A 294 13.41 -5.05 3.83
N GLY A 295 12.99 -6.25 4.24
CA GLY A 295 11.86 -6.45 5.14
C GLY A 295 12.00 -5.76 6.50
N ILE A 296 13.24 -5.50 6.99
CA ILE A 296 13.44 -4.80 8.26
C ILE A 296 13.34 -3.28 8.15
N GLY A 297 13.26 -2.72 6.95
CA GLY A 297 13.19 -1.27 6.70
C GLY A 297 12.17 -0.48 7.54
N PRO A 298 10.98 -1.03 7.86
CA PRO A 298 10.02 -0.36 8.73
C PRO A 298 10.56 -0.02 10.11
N ALA A 299 11.41 -0.86 10.70
CA ALA A 299 11.94 -0.65 12.04
C ALA A 299 12.78 0.65 12.14
N PRO A 300 13.85 0.86 11.37
CA PRO A 300 14.60 2.11 11.41
C PRO A 300 13.80 3.33 10.92
N ALA A 301 12.86 3.16 9.97
CA ALA A 301 11.99 4.25 9.55
C ALA A 301 11.06 4.70 10.69
N THR A 302 10.47 3.76 11.41
CA THR A 302 9.63 4.03 12.59
C THR A 302 10.45 4.66 13.72
N GLN A 303 11.60 4.10 14.08
CA GLN A 303 12.48 4.65 15.12
C GLN A 303 12.87 6.10 14.82
N LYS A 304 13.21 6.40 13.57
CA LYS A 304 13.52 7.77 13.10
C LYS A 304 12.31 8.70 13.22
N LEU A 305 11.12 8.22 12.90
CA LEU A 305 9.88 8.99 13.04
C LEU A 305 9.58 9.28 14.50
N LEU A 306 9.60 8.27 15.35
CA LEU A 306 9.35 8.38 16.79
C LEU A 306 10.32 9.35 17.46
N ALA A 307 11.62 9.24 17.17
CA ALA A 307 12.63 10.17 17.68
C ALA A 307 12.35 11.62 17.28
N ARG A 308 11.95 11.86 16.02
CA ARG A 308 11.60 13.20 15.50
C ARG A 308 10.38 13.78 16.19
N LEU A 309 9.37 12.96 16.50
CA LEU A 309 8.13 13.38 17.14
C LEU A 309 8.23 13.41 18.69
N GLY A 310 9.31 12.90 19.27
CA GLY A 310 9.42 12.73 20.72
C GLY A 310 8.41 11.73 21.28
N MET A 311 7.98 10.76 20.48
CA MET A 311 6.96 9.77 20.82
C MET A 311 7.57 8.37 21.07
N LYS A 312 6.82 7.54 21.79
CA LYS A 312 7.12 6.12 22.01
C LYS A 312 6.06 5.24 21.34
N ILE A 313 6.45 3.99 21.05
CA ILE A 313 5.56 3.03 20.34
C ILE A 313 4.31 2.66 21.15
N ASP A 314 4.38 2.71 22.46
CA ASP A 314 3.28 2.41 23.38
C ASP A 314 2.16 3.48 23.38
N GLN A 315 2.44 4.66 22.86
CA GLN A 315 1.45 5.73 22.73
C GLN A 315 0.48 5.56 21.54
N PHE A 316 0.75 4.60 20.66
CA PHE A 316 -0.09 4.36 19.48
C PHE A 316 -1.20 3.35 19.80
N ASP A 317 -2.44 3.73 19.47
CA ASP A 317 -3.63 2.90 19.62
C ASP A 317 -3.80 1.93 18.46
N VAL A 318 -3.26 2.28 17.30
CA VAL A 318 -3.31 1.49 16.06
C VAL A 318 -1.94 1.44 15.41
N ILE A 319 -1.52 0.26 14.97
CA ILE A 319 -0.29 0.03 14.21
C ILE A 319 -0.66 -0.73 12.94
N GLU A 320 -0.67 -0.04 11.80
CA GLU A 320 -0.83 -0.66 10.49
C GLU A 320 0.56 -0.97 9.91
N LEU A 321 0.98 -2.22 10.01
CA LEU A 321 2.21 -2.73 9.44
C LEU A 321 1.89 -3.54 8.17
N ASN A 322 2.46 -3.15 7.02
CA ASN A 322 2.29 -3.94 5.81
C ASN A 322 2.97 -5.32 5.97
N GLU A 323 2.20 -6.37 5.77
CA GLU A 323 2.65 -7.75 5.90
C GLU A 323 3.10 -8.28 4.52
N ALA A 324 4.24 -7.81 4.00
CA ALA A 324 4.77 -8.36 2.76
C ALA A 324 5.10 -9.86 2.95
N PHE A 325 5.70 -10.20 4.09
CA PHE A 325 5.97 -11.55 4.57
C PHE A 325 5.74 -11.60 6.08
N ALA A 326 5.28 -12.74 6.61
CA ALA A 326 5.14 -12.91 8.05
C ALA A 326 6.49 -12.78 8.78
N SER A 327 7.57 -13.33 8.20
CA SER A 327 8.93 -13.18 8.73
C SER A 327 9.32 -11.71 8.92
N GLN A 328 9.04 -10.89 7.92
CA GLN A 328 9.29 -9.46 7.94
C GLN A 328 8.44 -8.74 8.99
N GLY A 329 7.14 -9.06 9.06
CA GLY A 329 6.23 -8.46 10.05
C GLY A 329 6.71 -8.72 11.48
N ILE A 330 7.01 -9.98 11.80
CA ILE A 330 7.49 -10.40 13.11
C ILE A 330 8.85 -9.75 13.46
N ALA A 331 9.81 -9.75 12.52
CA ALA A 331 11.13 -9.13 12.74
C ALA A 331 10.99 -7.64 13.08
N VAL A 332 10.13 -6.91 12.38
CA VAL A 332 9.86 -5.48 12.64
C VAL A 332 9.21 -5.27 14.01
N LEU A 333 8.19 -6.05 14.36
CA LEU A 333 7.51 -5.93 15.65
C LEU A 333 8.50 -6.16 16.80
N ARG A 334 9.30 -7.24 16.74
CA ARG A 334 10.31 -7.54 17.75
C ARG A 334 11.39 -6.45 17.86
N ALA A 335 11.83 -5.88 16.71
CA ALA A 335 12.78 -4.76 16.70
C ALA A 335 12.22 -3.46 17.28
N LEU A 336 10.89 -3.29 17.28
CA LEU A 336 10.18 -2.15 17.88
C LEU A 336 9.73 -2.42 19.33
N GLY A 337 9.97 -3.61 19.89
CA GLY A 337 9.52 -4.00 21.21
C GLY A 337 8.00 -4.25 21.31
N VAL A 338 7.36 -4.62 20.19
CA VAL A 338 5.94 -4.93 20.11
C VAL A 338 5.76 -6.45 20.05
N ALA A 339 4.81 -7.00 20.79
CA ALA A 339 4.53 -8.43 20.77
C ALA A 339 3.99 -8.88 19.38
N ASP A 340 4.32 -10.12 18.97
CA ASP A 340 3.91 -10.67 17.68
C ASP A 340 2.37 -10.75 17.51
N ASP A 341 1.63 -10.79 18.62
CA ASP A 341 0.18 -10.90 18.71
C ASP A 341 -0.50 -9.65 19.28
N ASP A 342 0.21 -8.53 19.38
CA ASP A 342 -0.34 -7.26 19.91
C ASP A 342 -1.63 -6.90 19.18
N PRO A 343 -2.76 -6.71 19.90
CA PRO A 343 -4.06 -6.44 19.29
C PRO A 343 -4.12 -5.12 18.50
N ARG A 344 -3.23 -4.18 18.77
CA ARG A 344 -3.12 -2.90 18.06
C ARG A 344 -2.59 -3.06 16.63
N VAL A 345 -1.89 -4.18 16.36
CA VAL A 345 -1.27 -4.44 15.05
C VAL A 345 -2.30 -5.01 14.10
N ASN A 346 -2.51 -4.32 12.97
CA ASN A 346 -3.41 -4.73 11.89
C ASN A 346 -4.75 -5.29 12.44
N PRO A 347 -5.52 -4.49 13.18
CA PRO A 347 -6.72 -4.98 13.88
C PRO A 347 -7.77 -5.56 12.92
N ASN A 348 -7.73 -5.20 11.65
CA ASN A 348 -8.65 -5.65 10.61
C ASN A 348 -8.01 -6.61 9.58
N GLY A 349 -6.86 -7.20 9.93
CA GLY A 349 -6.03 -7.99 9.02
C GLY A 349 -5.07 -7.14 8.20
N GLY A 350 -3.98 -7.73 7.75
CA GLY A 350 -2.95 -7.09 6.96
C GLY A 350 -2.80 -7.69 5.56
N ALA A 351 -1.70 -7.41 4.88
CA ALA A 351 -1.51 -7.74 3.47
C ALA A 351 -1.46 -9.24 3.17
N ILE A 352 -1.10 -10.10 4.12
CA ILE A 352 -1.18 -11.56 3.96
C ILE A 352 -2.63 -11.98 3.70
N ALA A 353 -3.58 -11.36 4.37
CA ALA A 353 -4.99 -11.66 4.21
C ALA A 353 -5.65 -10.80 3.11
N LEU A 354 -5.40 -9.49 3.09
CA LEU A 354 -6.09 -8.53 2.22
C LEU A 354 -5.45 -8.42 0.83
N GLY A 355 -4.14 -8.65 0.72
CA GLY A 355 -3.38 -8.44 -0.51
C GLY A 355 -2.49 -7.20 -0.50
N HIS A 356 -1.60 -7.09 -1.51
CA HIS A 356 -0.58 -6.05 -1.60
C HIS A 356 -0.44 -5.44 -3.00
N PRO A 357 -1.43 -4.67 -3.48
CA PRO A 357 -1.25 -3.83 -4.67
C PRO A 357 -0.20 -2.76 -4.36
N LEU A 358 0.99 -2.82 -4.96
CA LEU A 358 2.19 -2.10 -4.51
C LEU A 358 1.94 -0.60 -4.30
N GLY A 359 1.58 0.12 -5.37
CA GLY A 359 1.39 1.57 -5.34
C GLY A 359 0.22 2.04 -4.46
N MET A 360 -0.80 1.20 -4.27
CA MET A 360 -1.97 1.50 -3.45
C MET A 360 -1.73 1.25 -1.96
N SER A 361 -0.91 0.25 -1.63
CA SER A 361 -0.87 -0.32 -0.26
C SER A 361 -0.56 0.70 0.83
N GLY A 362 0.40 1.61 0.60
CA GLY A 362 0.72 2.64 1.59
C GLY A 362 -0.44 3.60 1.86
N ALA A 363 -1.19 3.98 0.84
CA ALA A 363 -2.40 4.80 0.96
C ALA A 363 -3.52 4.02 1.67
N ARG A 364 -3.66 2.71 1.40
CA ARG A 364 -4.60 1.82 2.08
C ARG A 364 -4.32 1.76 3.59
N LEU A 365 -3.07 1.60 4.01
CA LEU A 365 -2.71 1.57 5.43
C LEU A 365 -3.18 2.85 6.14
N VAL A 366 -2.94 4.03 5.55
CA VAL A 366 -3.37 5.31 6.12
C VAL A 366 -4.90 5.44 6.13
N THR A 367 -5.58 4.98 5.08
CA THR A 367 -7.05 4.93 5.02
C THR A 367 -7.59 4.06 6.14
N THR A 368 -7.17 2.81 6.25
CA THR A 368 -7.63 1.85 7.27
C THR A 368 -7.35 2.38 8.68
N ALA A 369 -6.15 2.93 8.93
CA ALA A 369 -5.80 3.53 10.22
C ALA A 369 -6.71 4.71 10.58
N THR A 370 -7.04 5.58 9.62
CA THR A 370 -7.96 6.71 9.83
C THR A 370 -9.35 6.23 10.24
N TYR A 371 -9.92 5.25 9.54
CA TYR A 371 -11.21 4.66 9.89
C TYR A 371 -11.16 3.95 11.24
N GLN A 372 -10.07 3.23 11.53
CA GLN A 372 -9.91 2.52 12.79
C GLN A 372 -9.89 3.50 13.98
N LEU A 373 -9.13 4.59 13.89
CA LEU A 373 -9.10 5.62 14.93
C LEU A 373 -10.48 6.23 15.18
N GLN A 374 -11.25 6.52 14.11
CA GLN A 374 -12.60 7.06 14.24
C GLN A 374 -13.54 6.07 14.94
N ARG A 375 -13.46 4.77 14.59
CA ARG A 375 -14.32 3.73 15.17
C ARG A 375 -14.01 3.44 16.63
N THR A 376 -12.74 3.37 17.00
CA THR A 376 -12.31 3.02 18.36
C THR A 376 -12.13 4.23 19.27
N GLN A 377 -12.25 5.44 18.73
CA GLN A 377 -11.93 6.69 19.42
C GLN A 377 -10.47 6.76 19.92
N GLY A 378 -9.59 5.93 19.33
CA GLY A 378 -8.16 5.99 19.54
C GLY A 378 -7.57 7.32 19.08
N ARG A 379 -6.43 7.72 19.63
CA ARG A 379 -5.81 9.00 19.35
C ARG A 379 -4.75 8.93 18.26
N PHE A 380 -3.82 7.98 18.37
CA PHE A 380 -2.65 7.91 17.48
C PHE A 380 -2.61 6.63 16.68
N ALA A 381 -2.27 6.74 15.39
CA ALA A 381 -1.94 5.58 14.58
C ALA A 381 -0.58 5.74 13.90
N LEU A 382 0.15 4.62 13.85
CA LEU A 382 1.37 4.43 13.10
C LEU A 382 1.09 3.54 11.90
N CYS A 383 1.45 3.98 10.68
CA CYS A 383 1.48 3.13 9.51
C CYS A 383 2.93 2.99 9.06
N THR A 384 3.37 1.76 8.78
CA THR A 384 4.74 1.51 8.34
C THR A 384 4.82 0.32 7.39
N MET A 385 5.81 0.35 6.47
CA MET A 385 5.98 -0.70 5.48
C MET A 385 7.41 -0.80 4.96
N CYS A 386 7.79 -2.02 4.58
CA CYS A 386 9.01 -2.31 3.86
C CYS A 386 8.87 -1.94 2.37
N ILE A 387 10.00 -1.74 1.75
CA ILE A 387 10.10 -1.31 0.36
C ILE A 387 11.24 -2.09 -0.31
N GLY A 388 10.98 -2.67 -1.45
CA GLY A 388 11.99 -3.37 -2.23
C GLY A 388 13.25 -2.53 -2.44
N VAL A 389 14.37 -3.19 -2.73
CA VAL A 389 15.69 -2.55 -2.86
C VAL A 389 16.18 -1.89 -1.54
N GLY A 390 15.66 -2.35 -0.40
CA GLY A 390 16.22 -2.00 0.92
C GLY A 390 15.82 -0.65 1.48
N GLN A 391 14.51 -0.38 1.62
CA GLN A 391 14.02 0.82 2.28
C GLN A 391 12.83 0.51 3.22
N GLY A 392 12.49 1.47 4.07
CA GLY A 392 11.26 1.52 4.84
C GLY A 392 10.68 2.93 4.89
N ILE A 393 9.38 3.02 5.13
CA ILE A 393 8.65 4.26 5.33
C ILE A 393 7.69 4.11 6.50
N ALA A 394 7.55 5.18 7.29
CA ALA A 394 6.59 5.26 8.38
C ALA A 394 5.89 6.62 8.38
N ILE A 395 4.61 6.65 8.71
CA ILE A 395 3.79 7.83 8.90
C ILE A 395 3.03 7.71 10.21
N ALA A 396 2.95 8.81 10.97
CA ALA A 396 2.14 8.92 12.17
C ALA A 396 0.99 9.90 11.94
N ILE A 397 -0.21 9.52 12.35
CA ILE A 397 -1.41 10.34 12.30
C ILE A 397 -2.06 10.42 13.67
N GLU A 398 -2.76 11.53 13.93
CA GLU A 398 -3.53 11.75 15.15
C GLU A 398 -4.97 12.06 14.79
N ARG A 399 -5.93 11.35 15.41
CA ARG A 399 -7.37 11.67 15.28
C ARG A 399 -7.66 13.05 15.85
N VAL A 400 -8.51 13.80 15.18
CA VAL A 400 -8.97 15.14 15.58
C VAL A 400 -10.47 15.16 15.73
#